data_5838dd6c3c3db4ff102d6a7cd4a7b86d
#
_entry.id   5838dd6c3c3db4ff102d6a7cd4a7b86d
#
_cell.length_a   1.000
_cell.length_b   1.000
_cell.length_c   1.000
_cell.angle_alpha   90.00
_cell.angle_beta   90.00
_cell.angle_gamma   90.00
#
_symmetry.space_group_name_H-M   'P 1'
#
loop_
_entity.id
_entity.type
_entity.pdbx_description
1 polymer ?
#
loop_
_entity_poly.entity_id
_entity_poly.type
_entity_poly.pdbx_seq_one_letter_code
_entity_poly.pdbx_strand_id
1 'polypeptide(L)'
;MLYNNENYIGNHIDNVWFSQQIPPASSEKPYFTLTKHVVGLTEDDLQLLSGKLTFTVQKSNNSSFTNPETVMTYTATNLGSWTPNGDGSWTLSARISMKDQAPGYYYRIEESGAELDGFNLTATDTNAAVQLQSTTVAGFTFTNTYTDTGRDLTLKKIVSAPDTTGSFTFTVSYTDAGGKPKTETVTLKNDESTTITGIPRGASVTVTETTTDGYTVIMKDPSTGTVLAGSSNYTFTMKDDTAVDIYNASTVALPETGGIGQGIFLFAGIGLMFTAVIAGCLLRRKYGKEAD
;
A
#
# COMPACT_ATOMS: atom_id res chain seq x y z
N MET A 1 27.55 37.09 -25.40
CA MET A 1 27.17 35.80 -25.96
C MET A 1 26.18 35.19 -24.98
N LEU A 2 24.89 35.33 -25.27
CA LEU A 2 23.84 34.86 -24.37
C LEU A 2 23.63 33.39 -24.67
N TYR A 3 23.97 32.52 -23.75
CA TYR A 3 23.57 31.11 -23.81
C TYR A 3 22.10 31.02 -23.38
N ASN A 4 21.26 30.66 -24.32
CA ASN A 4 19.87 30.33 -24.07
C ASN A 4 19.82 28.94 -23.43
N ASN A 5 19.50 28.88 -22.14
CA ASN A 5 19.56 27.67 -21.34
C ASN A 5 18.13 27.20 -21.04
N GLU A 6 17.49 26.58 -22.03
CA GLU A 6 16.08 26.24 -22.00
C GLU A 6 15.73 24.89 -21.28
N ASN A 7 16.68 24.28 -20.58
CA ASN A 7 16.46 22.94 -20.00
C ASN A 7 16.77 22.84 -18.50
N TYR A 8 16.29 23.80 -17.69
CA TYR A 8 16.35 23.67 -16.24
C TYR A 8 14.97 23.39 -15.66
N ILE A 9 14.77 22.19 -15.10
CA ILE A 9 13.67 21.91 -14.19
C ILE A 9 14.22 22.12 -12.77
N GLY A 10 13.87 23.23 -12.14
CA GLY A 10 14.25 23.54 -10.77
C GLY A 10 13.17 23.12 -9.78
N ASN A 11 13.52 22.32 -8.79
CA ASN A 11 12.71 22.12 -7.59
C ASN A 11 13.19 23.07 -6.50
N HIS A 12 12.28 23.86 -5.95
CA HIS A 12 12.56 24.77 -4.86
C HIS A 12 12.15 24.13 -3.53
N ILE A 13 13.11 23.93 -2.65
CA ILE A 13 12.88 23.57 -1.24
C ILE A 13 13.69 24.55 -0.41
N ASP A 14 13.02 25.30 0.47
CA ASP A 14 13.61 26.21 1.47
C ASP A 14 14.67 27.19 0.93
N ASN A 15 14.34 27.93 -0.15
CA ASN A 15 15.22 28.92 -0.79
C ASN A 15 16.54 28.36 -1.37
N VAL A 16 16.68 27.04 -1.48
CA VAL A 16 17.82 26.42 -2.15
C VAL A 16 17.35 25.83 -3.49
N TRP A 17 17.87 26.37 -4.59
CA TRP A 17 17.62 25.82 -5.92
C TRP A 17 18.57 24.66 -6.18
N PHE A 18 18.01 23.44 -6.23
CA PHE A 18 18.72 22.29 -6.78
C PHE A 18 18.39 22.20 -8.27
N SER A 19 19.30 22.66 -9.10
CA SER A 19 19.23 22.33 -10.52
C SER A 19 19.71 20.90 -10.71
N GLN A 20 18.79 19.96 -10.80
CA GLN A 20 19.14 18.65 -11.32
C GLN A 20 19.29 18.81 -12.84
N GLN A 21 20.54 18.87 -13.29
CA GLN A 21 20.84 18.87 -14.71
C GLN A 21 20.46 17.47 -15.22
N ILE A 22 19.29 17.35 -15.84
CA ILE A 22 18.98 16.18 -16.66
C ILE A 22 19.88 16.34 -17.88
N PRO A 23 20.84 15.45 -18.12
CA PRO A 23 21.63 15.53 -19.35
C PRO A 23 20.64 15.56 -20.51
N PRO A 24 20.77 16.48 -21.49
CA PRO A 24 19.94 16.42 -22.68
C PRO A 24 20.08 15.02 -23.25
N ALA A 25 18.96 14.36 -23.56
CA ALA A 25 18.96 13.02 -24.10
C ALA A 25 19.89 13.07 -25.35
N SER A 26 21.10 12.52 -25.21
CA SER A 26 22.11 12.62 -26.25
C SER A 26 21.51 12.05 -27.54
N SER A 27 21.40 12.88 -28.58
CA SER A 27 21.02 12.43 -29.92
C SER A 27 22.17 11.68 -30.62
N GLU A 28 23.34 11.65 -29.97
CA GLU A 28 24.53 11.01 -30.49
C GLU A 28 24.43 9.50 -30.41
N LYS A 29 24.70 8.86 -31.52
CA LYS A 29 24.78 7.39 -31.61
C LYS A 29 26.16 6.91 -31.09
N PRO A 30 26.24 5.70 -30.56
CA PRO A 30 25.17 4.71 -30.38
C PRO A 30 24.32 4.99 -29.13
N TYR A 31 23.03 4.62 -29.15
CA TYR A 31 22.17 4.66 -28.00
C TYR A 31 21.11 3.56 -28.03
N PHE A 32 20.58 3.22 -26.86
CA PHE A 32 19.39 2.39 -26.71
C PHE A 32 18.19 3.23 -26.29
N THR A 33 17.03 2.86 -26.78
CA THR A 33 15.74 3.34 -26.20
C THR A 33 15.17 2.25 -25.33
N LEU A 34 14.77 2.61 -24.12
CA LEU A 34 14.05 1.73 -23.22
C LEU A 34 12.63 2.23 -23.13
N THR A 35 11.67 1.34 -23.34
CA THR A 35 10.25 1.60 -23.15
C THR A 35 9.71 0.58 -22.16
N LYS A 36 9.13 1.07 -21.07
CA LYS A 36 8.45 0.24 -20.07
C LYS A 36 6.97 0.54 -20.10
N HIS A 37 6.15 -0.49 -20.29
CA HIS A 37 4.70 -0.44 -20.16
C HIS A 37 4.28 -1.13 -18.86
N VAL A 38 3.36 -0.50 -18.13
CA VAL A 38 2.74 -1.04 -16.92
C VAL A 38 1.24 -0.96 -17.05
N VAL A 39 0.55 -2.06 -16.79
CA VAL A 39 -0.91 -2.18 -16.87
C VAL A 39 -1.44 -2.69 -15.54
N GLY A 40 -2.57 -2.14 -15.07
CA GLY A 40 -3.29 -2.66 -13.90
C GLY A 40 -2.83 -2.08 -12.56
N LEU A 41 -2.01 -1.03 -12.54
CA LEU A 41 -1.60 -0.33 -11.33
C LEU A 41 -2.23 1.07 -11.23
N THR A 42 -2.57 1.48 -10.00
CA THR A 42 -2.87 2.87 -9.67
C THR A 42 -1.59 3.71 -9.65
N GLU A 43 -1.70 5.03 -9.56
CA GLU A 43 -0.55 5.93 -9.45
C GLU A 43 0.26 5.66 -8.17
N ASP A 44 -0.40 5.39 -7.05
CA ASP A 44 0.25 5.06 -5.78
C ASP A 44 1.05 3.76 -5.87
N ASP A 45 0.49 2.71 -6.49
CA ASP A 45 1.17 1.43 -6.72
C ASP A 45 2.37 1.61 -7.65
N LEU A 46 2.21 2.46 -8.68
CA LEU A 46 3.28 2.77 -9.61
C LEU A 46 4.46 3.45 -8.93
N GLN A 47 4.23 4.31 -7.94
CA GLN A 47 5.29 4.92 -7.14
C GLN A 47 6.05 3.87 -6.33
N LEU A 48 5.35 2.91 -5.71
CA LEU A 48 5.97 1.80 -4.99
C LEU A 48 6.82 0.93 -5.92
N LEU A 49 6.29 0.62 -7.11
CA LEU A 49 7.01 -0.12 -8.14
C LEU A 49 8.29 0.62 -8.57
N SER A 50 8.19 1.92 -8.80
CA SER A 50 9.29 2.75 -9.31
C SER A 50 10.52 2.74 -8.41
N GLY A 51 10.33 2.59 -7.10
CA GLY A 51 11.42 2.49 -6.13
C GLY A 51 12.15 1.15 -6.14
N LYS A 52 11.52 0.09 -6.68
CA LYS A 52 12.07 -1.29 -6.72
C LYS A 52 12.56 -1.68 -8.12
N LEU A 53 11.88 -1.19 -9.15
CA LEU A 53 12.12 -1.58 -10.54
C LEU A 53 13.48 -1.10 -11.04
N THR A 54 14.29 -2.03 -11.50
CA THR A 54 15.64 -1.75 -12.04
C THR A 54 15.83 -2.34 -13.42
N PHE A 55 16.65 -1.65 -14.21
CA PHE A 55 17.05 -2.06 -15.55
C PHE A 55 18.58 -2.14 -15.60
N THR A 56 19.10 -3.33 -15.87
CA THR A 56 20.54 -3.60 -15.91
C THR A 56 21.00 -3.82 -17.33
N VAL A 57 21.89 -2.96 -17.81
CA VAL A 57 22.56 -3.16 -19.10
C VAL A 57 23.72 -4.12 -18.89
N GLN A 58 23.69 -5.22 -19.62
CA GLN A 58 24.72 -6.25 -19.60
C GLN A 58 25.46 -6.33 -20.92
N LYS A 59 26.73 -6.71 -20.85
CA LYS A 59 27.62 -6.90 -21.96
C LYS A 59 28.14 -8.34 -22.02
N SER A 60 28.28 -8.91 -23.19
CA SER A 60 28.91 -10.21 -23.41
C SER A 60 29.69 -10.20 -24.75
N ASN A 61 30.71 -11.07 -24.86
CA ASN A 61 31.45 -11.29 -26.09
C ASN A 61 30.70 -12.17 -27.09
N ASN A 62 29.56 -12.74 -26.71
CA ASN A 62 28.73 -13.60 -27.57
C ASN A 62 27.23 -13.34 -27.37
N SER A 63 26.44 -13.67 -28.37
CA SER A 63 24.97 -13.47 -28.36
C SER A 63 24.21 -14.38 -27.39
N SER A 64 24.84 -15.45 -26.90
CA SER A 64 24.27 -16.38 -25.95
C SER A 64 24.41 -15.88 -24.49
N PHE A 65 25.08 -14.74 -24.28
CA PHE A 65 25.31 -14.15 -22.95
C PHE A 65 25.90 -15.10 -21.93
N THR A 66 26.86 -15.89 -22.33
CA THR A 66 27.66 -16.71 -21.42
C THR A 66 28.59 -15.79 -20.61
N ASN A 67 28.44 -15.80 -19.27
CA ASN A 67 29.15 -14.93 -18.34
C ASN A 67 29.03 -13.43 -18.70
N PRO A 68 27.81 -12.84 -18.62
CA PRO A 68 27.61 -11.42 -18.88
C PRO A 68 28.25 -10.54 -17.80
N GLU A 69 28.69 -9.37 -18.19
CA GLU A 69 29.20 -8.32 -17.34
C GLU A 69 28.13 -7.20 -17.22
N THR A 70 27.81 -6.78 -16.00
CA THR A 70 26.96 -5.60 -15.78
C THR A 70 27.77 -4.33 -16.04
N VAL A 71 27.28 -3.48 -16.93
CA VAL A 71 27.94 -2.22 -17.28
C VAL A 71 27.22 -0.98 -16.76
N MET A 72 25.90 -1.04 -16.64
CA MET A 72 25.08 0.06 -16.10
C MET A 72 23.83 -0.51 -15.41
N THR A 73 23.36 0.16 -14.36
CA THR A 73 22.11 -0.15 -13.70
C THR A 73 21.34 1.14 -13.46
N TYR A 74 20.06 1.14 -13.76
CA TYR A 74 19.14 2.26 -13.58
C TYR A 74 17.95 1.81 -12.77
N THR A 75 17.48 2.65 -11.85
CA THR A 75 16.16 2.52 -11.28
C THR A 75 15.12 3.21 -12.17
N ALA A 76 13.87 2.80 -12.12
CA ALA A 76 12.83 3.47 -12.91
C ALA A 76 12.74 4.97 -12.57
N THR A 77 12.98 5.34 -11.31
CA THR A 77 13.02 6.74 -10.85
C THR A 77 14.12 7.57 -11.51
N ASN A 78 15.25 6.94 -11.89
CA ASN A 78 16.38 7.63 -12.51
C ASN A 78 16.25 7.73 -14.03
N LEU A 79 15.31 7.01 -14.64
CA LEU A 79 15.11 6.99 -16.09
C LEU A 79 14.16 8.08 -16.58
N GLY A 80 13.28 8.59 -15.73
CA GLY A 80 12.33 9.63 -16.10
C GLY A 80 11.01 9.53 -15.35
N SER A 81 9.98 10.14 -15.92
CA SER A 81 8.63 10.16 -15.37
C SER A 81 7.69 9.23 -16.13
N TRP A 82 6.75 8.64 -15.42
CA TRP A 82 5.69 7.87 -16.02
C TRP A 82 4.67 8.77 -16.72
N THR A 83 4.21 8.33 -17.88
CA THR A 83 3.16 9.00 -18.64
C THR A 83 1.91 8.12 -18.66
N PRO A 84 0.75 8.62 -18.20
CA PRO A 84 -0.50 7.88 -18.30
C PRO A 84 -0.97 7.81 -19.76
N ASN A 85 -1.44 6.64 -20.20
CA ASN A 85 -1.90 6.42 -21.57
C ASN A 85 -3.42 6.67 -21.74
N GLY A 86 -4.15 6.98 -20.66
CA GLY A 86 -5.58 7.25 -20.67
C GLY A 86 -6.48 6.00 -20.66
N ASP A 87 -5.91 4.81 -20.75
CA ASP A 87 -6.58 3.50 -20.68
C ASP A 87 -6.29 2.74 -19.36
N GLY A 88 -5.77 3.45 -18.36
CA GLY A 88 -5.35 2.85 -17.08
C GLY A 88 -3.97 2.21 -17.13
N SER A 89 -3.23 2.37 -18.22
CA SER A 89 -1.84 1.94 -18.33
C SER A 89 -0.87 3.12 -18.29
N TRP A 90 0.41 2.80 -18.06
CA TRP A 90 1.48 3.78 -17.91
C TRP A 90 2.68 3.43 -18.80
N THR A 91 3.37 4.45 -19.27
CA THR A 91 4.60 4.30 -20.06
C THR A 91 5.74 5.11 -19.45
N LEU A 92 6.89 4.49 -19.29
CA LEU A 92 8.18 5.14 -19.04
C LEU A 92 9.06 4.96 -20.26
N SER A 93 9.63 6.04 -20.79
CA SER A 93 10.54 6.00 -21.93
C SER A 93 11.85 6.71 -21.59
N ALA A 94 12.96 6.07 -21.90
CA ALA A 94 14.29 6.62 -21.66
C ALA A 94 15.22 6.35 -22.83
N ARG A 95 16.23 7.19 -22.98
CA ARG A 95 17.34 6.97 -23.88
C ARG A 95 18.61 6.73 -23.08
N ILE A 96 19.28 5.61 -23.34
CA ILE A 96 20.53 5.19 -22.71
C ILE A 96 21.67 5.41 -23.69
N SER A 97 22.59 6.32 -23.39
CA SER A 97 23.78 6.55 -24.23
C SER A 97 24.71 5.34 -24.13
N MET A 98 25.17 4.86 -25.29
CA MET A 98 26.10 3.76 -25.40
C MET A 98 27.46 4.19 -26.00
N LYS A 99 27.69 5.51 -26.12
CA LYS A 99 28.86 6.08 -26.79
C LYS A 99 30.20 5.68 -26.16
N ASP A 100 30.20 5.47 -24.82
CA ASP A 100 31.40 5.12 -24.06
C ASP A 100 31.54 3.60 -23.87
N GLN A 101 30.68 2.81 -24.53
CA GLN A 101 30.68 1.36 -24.44
C GLN A 101 31.47 0.73 -25.61
N ALA A 102 32.11 -0.41 -25.35
CA ALA A 102 32.94 -1.09 -26.33
C ALA A 102 32.14 -1.61 -27.52
N PRO A 103 32.45 -1.21 -28.76
CA PRO A 103 31.81 -1.77 -29.94
C PRO A 103 32.23 -3.23 -30.18
N GLY A 104 31.40 -3.96 -30.95
CA GLY A 104 31.64 -5.37 -31.26
C GLY A 104 31.10 -6.35 -30.22
N TYR A 105 30.87 -5.92 -28.98
CA TYR A 105 30.23 -6.73 -27.97
C TYR A 105 28.70 -6.74 -28.14
N TYR A 106 28.06 -7.77 -27.56
CA TYR A 106 26.61 -7.88 -27.48
C TYR A 106 26.14 -7.26 -26.19
N TYR A 107 25.03 -6.53 -26.28
CA TYR A 107 24.37 -5.88 -25.13
C TYR A 107 22.91 -6.29 -25.05
N ARG A 108 22.41 -6.40 -23.85
CA ARG A 108 20.97 -6.56 -23.53
C ARG A 108 20.61 -5.72 -22.32
N ILE A 109 19.34 -5.52 -22.13
CA ILE A 109 18.80 -4.94 -20.89
C ILE A 109 17.99 -6.01 -20.20
N GLU A 110 18.17 -6.16 -18.91
CA GLU A 110 17.36 -7.03 -18.04
C GLU A 110 16.59 -6.20 -17.04
N GLU A 111 15.34 -6.59 -16.82
CA GLU A 111 14.47 -6.01 -15.81
C GLU A 111 14.49 -6.87 -14.55
N SER A 112 14.46 -6.23 -13.36
CA SER A 112 14.30 -6.89 -12.06
C SER A 112 13.55 -6.00 -11.08
N GLY A 113 13.06 -6.58 -9.96
CA GLY A 113 12.34 -5.84 -8.92
C GLY A 113 10.91 -5.45 -9.34
N ALA A 114 10.30 -6.23 -10.24
CA ALA A 114 8.96 -5.95 -10.75
C ALA A 114 7.82 -6.48 -9.86
N GLU A 115 8.11 -7.33 -8.89
CA GLU A 115 7.10 -7.92 -8.01
C GLU A 115 6.53 -6.87 -7.04
N LEU A 116 5.21 -6.87 -6.91
CA LEU A 116 4.47 -6.11 -5.91
C LEU A 116 3.56 -7.03 -5.10
N ASP A 117 3.59 -6.85 -3.79
CA ASP A 117 2.73 -7.60 -2.88
C ASP A 117 1.25 -7.31 -3.18
N GLY A 118 0.45 -8.37 -3.22
CA GLY A 118 -0.98 -8.29 -3.52
C GLY A 118 -1.32 -8.17 -5.01
N PHE A 119 -0.34 -8.46 -5.89
CA PHE A 119 -0.56 -8.54 -7.33
C PHE A 119 0.05 -9.80 -7.92
N ASN A 120 -0.65 -10.39 -8.89
CA ASN A 120 -0.07 -11.37 -9.80
C ASN A 120 0.58 -10.60 -10.96
N LEU A 121 1.86 -10.88 -11.20
CA LEU A 121 2.63 -10.28 -12.28
C LEU A 121 2.67 -11.21 -13.50
N THR A 122 2.35 -10.66 -14.67
CA THR A 122 2.68 -11.26 -15.97
C THR A 122 3.63 -10.31 -16.69
N ALA A 123 4.89 -10.71 -16.81
CA ALA A 123 5.92 -9.95 -17.51
C ALA A 123 6.13 -10.51 -18.91
N THR A 124 6.25 -9.62 -19.89
CA THR A 124 6.65 -9.97 -21.26
C THR A 124 7.75 -9.04 -21.72
N ASP A 125 8.79 -9.62 -22.26
CA ASP A 125 9.80 -8.91 -23.01
C ASP A 125 10.02 -9.60 -24.36
N THR A 126 10.38 -8.84 -25.37
CA THR A 126 10.70 -9.34 -26.72
C THR A 126 12.11 -8.93 -27.14
N ASN A 127 12.95 -8.66 -26.16
CA ASN A 127 14.22 -8.00 -26.36
C ASN A 127 15.31 -9.00 -26.76
N ALA A 128 15.89 -8.81 -27.94
CA ALA A 128 17.04 -9.56 -28.40
C ALA A 128 18.32 -8.82 -28.01
N ALA A 129 19.40 -9.59 -27.82
CA ALA A 129 20.73 -9.02 -27.68
C ALA A 129 21.16 -8.28 -28.94
N VAL A 130 21.80 -7.13 -28.80
CA VAL A 130 22.23 -6.25 -29.89
C VAL A 130 23.74 -6.13 -29.90
N GLN A 131 24.36 -6.39 -31.03
CA GLN A 131 25.79 -6.12 -31.21
C GLN A 131 26.01 -4.61 -31.42
N LEU A 132 26.80 -4.01 -30.53
CA LEU A 132 27.04 -2.58 -30.56
C LEU A 132 27.99 -2.19 -31.67
N GLN A 133 27.59 -1.21 -32.48
CA GLN A 133 28.39 -0.51 -33.47
C GLN A 133 28.28 1.00 -33.25
N SER A 134 29.16 1.79 -33.85
CA SER A 134 29.16 3.26 -33.71
C SER A 134 27.86 3.95 -34.15
N THR A 135 27.05 3.28 -34.99
CA THR A 135 25.78 3.79 -35.51
C THR A 135 24.56 3.11 -34.90
N THR A 136 24.76 2.22 -33.94
CA THR A 136 23.67 1.40 -33.37
C THR A 136 22.60 2.27 -32.71
N VAL A 137 21.34 2.02 -33.07
CA VAL A 137 20.14 2.45 -32.38
C VAL A 137 19.27 1.22 -32.18
N ALA A 138 18.93 0.87 -30.93
CA ALA A 138 18.11 -0.30 -30.64
C ALA A 138 17.06 0.05 -29.62
N GLY A 139 15.86 -0.59 -29.70
CA GLY A 139 14.76 -0.46 -28.76
C GLY A 139 14.66 -1.70 -27.89
N PHE A 140 14.44 -1.49 -26.61
CA PHE A 140 14.11 -2.52 -25.61
C PHE A 140 12.76 -2.19 -25.01
N THR A 141 11.83 -3.13 -25.07
CA THR A 141 10.47 -2.94 -24.56
C THR A 141 10.15 -4.02 -23.54
N PHE A 142 9.65 -3.58 -22.41
CA PHE A 142 9.21 -4.44 -21.30
C PHE A 142 7.76 -4.11 -20.98
N THR A 143 6.92 -5.12 -20.83
CA THR A 143 5.52 -4.95 -20.44
C THR A 143 5.23 -5.79 -19.21
N ASN A 144 4.74 -5.14 -18.16
CA ASN A 144 4.27 -5.80 -16.95
C ASN A 144 2.77 -5.56 -16.80
N THR A 145 2.04 -6.64 -16.70
CA THR A 145 0.60 -6.63 -16.39
C THR A 145 0.40 -7.14 -14.97
N TYR A 146 -0.24 -6.32 -14.15
CA TYR A 146 -0.56 -6.60 -12.77
C TYR A 146 -2.04 -6.89 -12.63
N THR A 147 -2.35 -7.99 -11.97
CA THR A 147 -3.73 -8.35 -11.62
C THR A 147 -3.83 -8.37 -10.10
N ASP A 148 -4.66 -7.51 -9.52
CA ASP A 148 -4.89 -7.45 -8.08
C ASP A 148 -5.41 -8.82 -7.60
N THR A 149 -4.74 -9.41 -6.60
CA THR A 149 -5.16 -10.66 -5.95
C THR A 149 -6.19 -10.41 -4.85
N GLY A 150 -6.49 -9.15 -4.57
CA GLY A 150 -7.31 -8.74 -3.44
C GLY A 150 -6.53 -8.69 -2.13
N ARG A 151 -7.25 -8.37 -1.07
CA ARG A 151 -6.77 -8.26 0.30
C ARG A 151 -7.60 -9.14 1.21
N ASP A 152 -7.04 -9.50 2.33
CA ASP A 152 -7.65 -10.36 3.32
C ASP A 152 -8.23 -9.54 4.48
N LEU A 153 -9.48 -9.84 4.85
CA LEU A 153 -10.13 -9.29 6.03
C LEU A 153 -10.26 -10.38 7.10
N THR A 154 -9.55 -10.27 8.19
CA THR A 154 -9.68 -11.17 9.33
C THR A 154 -10.59 -10.56 10.38
N LEU A 155 -11.64 -11.27 10.76
CA LEU A 155 -12.55 -10.92 11.85
C LEU A 155 -12.30 -11.87 13.03
N LYS A 156 -12.15 -11.32 14.24
CA LYS A 156 -12.08 -12.10 15.48
C LYS A 156 -13.19 -11.66 16.42
N LYS A 157 -13.91 -12.62 17.00
CA LYS A 157 -14.93 -12.37 18.02
C LYS A 157 -14.38 -12.49 19.42
N ILE A 158 -14.64 -11.50 20.26
CA ILE A 158 -14.27 -11.47 21.68
C ILE A 158 -15.51 -11.10 22.50
N VAL A 159 -15.88 -11.95 23.45
CA VAL A 159 -17.05 -11.73 24.31
C VAL A 159 -16.60 -11.53 25.75
N SER A 160 -16.97 -10.40 26.33
CA SER A 160 -16.76 -10.08 27.74
C SER A 160 -18.11 -10.17 28.47
N ALA A 161 -18.54 -11.39 28.74
CA ALA A 161 -19.80 -11.68 29.43
C ALA A 161 -19.65 -12.96 30.25
N PRO A 162 -20.55 -13.18 31.26
CA PRO A 162 -20.57 -14.41 32.07
C PRO A 162 -20.82 -15.67 31.25
N ASP A 163 -21.60 -15.57 30.17
CA ASP A 163 -21.85 -16.65 29.21
C ASP A 163 -21.24 -16.31 27.86
N THR A 164 -20.25 -17.11 27.44
CA THR A 164 -19.51 -16.97 26.19
C THR A 164 -19.88 -18.04 25.17
N THR A 165 -20.93 -18.83 25.41
CA THR A 165 -21.31 -19.98 24.54
C THR A 165 -22.11 -19.58 23.30
N GLY A 166 -22.57 -18.32 23.22
CA GLY A 166 -23.35 -17.78 22.10
C GLY A 166 -22.59 -17.74 20.78
N SER A 167 -23.35 -17.74 19.70
CA SER A 167 -22.85 -17.53 18.35
C SER A 167 -23.29 -16.16 17.85
N PHE A 168 -22.41 -15.47 17.16
CA PHE A 168 -22.59 -14.10 16.65
C PHE A 168 -22.48 -14.11 15.13
N THR A 169 -23.47 -13.54 14.47
CA THR A 169 -23.51 -13.49 13.00
C THR A 169 -23.09 -12.13 12.50
N PHE A 170 -22.25 -12.16 11.48
CA PHE A 170 -21.72 -10.98 10.81
C PHE A 170 -22.08 -11.02 9.34
N THR A 171 -22.38 -9.86 8.76
CA THR A 171 -22.39 -9.66 7.32
C THR A 171 -21.24 -8.76 6.92
N VAL A 172 -20.52 -9.14 5.86
CA VAL A 172 -19.46 -8.34 5.25
C VAL A 172 -19.86 -8.04 3.83
N SER A 173 -20.12 -6.76 3.55
CA SER A 173 -20.59 -6.30 2.24
C SER A 173 -19.51 -5.45 1.57
N TYR A 174 -19.24 -5.73 0.29
CA TYR A 174 -18.28 -5.02 -0.54
C TYR A 174 -18.62 -5.16 -2.02
N THR A 175 -17.89 -4.47 -2.88
CA THR A 175 -17.99 -4.65 -4.35
C THR A 175 -16.81 -5.51 -4.81
N ASP A 176 -17.08 -6.57 -5.57
CA ASP A 176 -16.05 -7.45 -6.10
C ASP A 176 -15.25 -6.79 -7.24
N ALA A 177 -14.19 -7.46 -7.71
CA ALA A 177 -13.35 -6.96 -8.80
C ALA A 177 -14.09 -6.75 -10.13
N GLY A 178 -15.26 -7.38 -10.30
CA GLY A 178 -16.14 -7.21 -11.46
C GLY A 178 -17.14 -6.06 -11.29
N GLY A 179 -17.08 -5.29 -10.20
CA GLY A 179 -17.99 -4.18 -9.90
C GLY A 179 -19.35 -4.63 -9.37
N LYS A 180 -19.52 -5.90 -8.95
CA LYS A 180 -20.79 -6.42 -8.44
C LYS A 180 -20.81 -6.37 -6.91
N PRO A 181 -21.94 -5.97 -6.29
CA PRO A 181 -22.12 -6.08 -4.86
C PRO A 181 -22.01 -7.53 -4.39
N LYS A 182 -21.21 -7.76 -3.36
CA LYS A 182 -21.03 -9.05 -2.70
C LYS A 182 -21.32 -8.89 -1.21
N THR A 183 -21.97 -9.90 -0.63
CA THR A 183 -22.19 -9.98 0.82
C THR A 183 -21.88 -11.39 1.27
N GLU A 184 -20.98 -11.49 2.25
CA GLU A 184 -20.66 -12.75 2.90
C GLU A 184 -21.22 -12.74 4.32
N THR A 185 -21.72 -13.89 4.76
CA THR A 185 -22.24 -14.08 6.11
C THR A 185 -21.37 -15.10 6.83
N VAL A 186 -20.86 -14.73 7.98
CA VAL A 186 -20.04 -15.56 8.85
C VAL A 186 -20.62 -15.60 10.26
N THR A 187 -20.42 -16.73 10.94
CA THR A 187 -20.85 -16.91 12.34
C THR A 187 -19.63 -17.30 13.17
N LEU A 188 -19.38 -16.56 14.24
CA LEU A 188 -18.25 -16.79 15.15
C LEU A 188 -18.74 -16.95 16.58
N LYS A 189 -18.05 -17.80 17.33
CA LYS A 189 -18.14 -17.87 18.79
C LYS A 189 -17.04 -17.04 19.44
N ASN A 190 -17.08 -16.97 20.75
CA ASN A 190 -16.01 -16.31 21.50
C ASN A 190 -14.63 -16.89 21.15
N ASP A 191 -13.65 -16.03 20.92
CA ASP A 191 -12.27 -16.30 20.53
C ASP A 191 -12.09 -16.96 19.14
N GLU A 192 -13.17 -17.19 18.39
CA GLU A 192 -13.07 -17.64 17.01
C GLU A 192 -12.73 -16.50 16.06
N SER A 193 -12.00 -16.82 15.00
CA SER A 193 -11.68 -15.94 13.91
C SER A 193 -11.98 -16.55 12.54
N THR A 194 -12.19 -15.69 11.56
CA THR A 194 -12.32 -16.09 10.15
C THR A 194 -11.65 -15.07 9.26
N THR A 195 -11.23 -15.49 8.06
CA THR A 195 -10.64 -14.61 7.07
C THR A 195 -11.46 -14.67 5.78
N ILE A 196 -11.86 -13.50 5.31
CA ILE A 196 -12.50 -13.30 4.00
C ILE A 196 -11.41 -12.83 3.05
N THR A 197 -11.15 -13.60 2.00
CA THR A 197 -10.03 -13.39 1.09
C THR A 197 -10.48 -12.74 -0.22
N GLY A 198 -9.55 -12.06 -0.88
CA GLY A 198 -9.75 -11.56 -2.24
C GLY A 198 -10.67 -10.34 -2.33
N ILE A 199 -10.78 -9.53 -1.29
CA ILE A 199 -11.49 -8.25 -1.34
C ILE A 199 -10.66 -7.26 -2.16
N PRO A 200 -11.20 -6.65 -3.22
CA PRO A 200 -10.44 -5.73 -4.06
C PRO A 200 -9.87 -4.54 -3.28
N ARG A 201 -8.64 -4.17 -3.58
CA ARG A 201 -8.05 -2.94 -3.05
C ARG A 201 -8.86 -1.73 -3.49
N GLY A 202 -9.11 -0.82 -2.57
CA GLY A 202 -9.98 0.34 -2.82
C GLY A 202 -11.48 0.08 -2.64
N ALA A 203 -11.89 -1.18 -2.43
CA ALA A 203 -13.30 -1.48 -2.16
C ALA A 203 -13.75 -0.88 -0.83
N SER A 204 -14.95 -0.31 -0.82
CA SER A 204 -15.64 0.07 0.42
C SER A 204 -16.20 -1.19 1.07
N VAL A 205 -15.70 -1.53 2.24
CA VAL A 205 -16.11 -2.72 3.00
C VAL A 205 -16.94 -2.29 4.20
N THR A 206 -18.09 -2.94 4.40
CA THR A 206 -18.92 -2.75 5.58
C THR A 206 -19.05 -4.07 6.34
N VAL A 207 -18.58 -4.07 7.58
CA VAL A 207 -18.75 -5.16 8.54
C VAL A 207 -19.91 -4.83 9.45
N THR A 208 -20.90 -5.71 9.57
CA THR A 208 -22.06 -5.54 10.45
C THR A 208 -22.25 -6.77 11.30
N GLU A 209 -22.26 -6.63 12.62
CA GLU A 209 -22.74 -7.66 13.52
C GLU A 209 -24.27 -7.58 13.61
N THR A 210 -24.95 -8.68 13.27
CA THR A 210 -26.41 -8.75 13.23
C THR A 210 -27.01 -9.32 14.52
N THR A 211 -26.22 -10.02 15.35
CA THR A 211 -26.61 -10.60 16.61
C THR A 211 -26.11 -9.72 17.77
N THR A 212 -26.89 -8.71 18.15
CA THR A 212 -26.44 -7.69 19.11
C THR A 212 -27.30 -7.61 20.38
N ASP A 213 -28.35 -8.43 20.49
CA ASP A 213 -29.31 -8.37 21.63
C ASP A 213 -28.61 -8.59 22.98
N GLY A 214 -28.72 -7.59 23.86
CA GLY A 214 -28.10 -7.63 25.18
C GLY A 214 -26.60 -7.31 25.22
N TYR A 215 -26.00 -6.84 24.11
CA TYR A 215 -24.58 -6.51 24.05
C TYR A 215 -24.33 -5.07 23.57
N THR A 216 -23.29 -4.47 24.15
CA THR A 216 -22.62 -3.30 23.54
C THR A 216 -21.49 -3.80 22.67
N VAL A 217 -21.47 -3.36 21.41
CA VAL A 217 -20.48 -3.77 20.40
C VAL A 217 -19.41 -2.69 20.23
N ILE A 218 -18.14 -3.09 20.23
CA ILE A 218 -17.00 -2.23 19.93
C ILE A 218 -16.09 -2.98 18.97
N MET A 219 -15.72 -2.35 17.87
CA MET A 219 -14.75 -2.88 16.92
C MET A 219 -13.40 -2.18 17.09
N LYS A 220 -12.32 -2.94 17.13
CA LYS A 220 -10.95 -2.44 17.33
C LYS A 220 -9.96 -3.01 16.33
N ASP A 221 -8.92 -2.23 16.08
CA ASP A 221 -7.71 -2.71 15.43
C ASP A 221 -6.91 -3.55 16.43
N PRO A 222 -6.65 -4.84 16.16
CA PRO A 222 -5.93 -5.71 17.08
C PRO A 222 -4.45 -5.30 17.28
N SER A 223 -3.83 -4.63 16.32
CA SER A 223 -2.42 -4.25 16.38
C SER A 223 -2.16 -3.03 17.26
N THR A 224 -3.09 -2.06 17.24
CA THR A 224 -2.97 -0.78 17.96
C THR A 224 -3.91 -0.66 19.15
N GLY A 225 -4.96 -1.50 19.23
CA GLY A 225 -6.05 -1.38 20.19
C GLY A 225 -6.98 -0.19 19.94
N THR A 226 -6.78 0.51 18.82
CA THR A 226 -7.60 1.68 18.46
C THR A 226 -9.04 1.28 18.20
N VAL A 227 -10.00 2.05 18.75
CA VAL A 227 -11.42 1.84 18.47
C VAL A 227 -11.71 2.32 17.04
N LEU A 228 -12.16 1.39 16.20
CA LEU A 228 -12.58 1.63 14.82
C LEU A 228 -14.04 2.02 14.74
N ALA A 229 -14.90 1.36 15.53
CA ALA A 229 -16.31 1.70 15.69
C ALA A 229 -16.81 1.38 17.10
N GLY A 230 -17.66 2.22 17.65
CA GLY A 230 -18.40 2.00 18.90
C GLY A 230 -19.83 1.51 18.65
N SER A 231 -20.03 0.71 17.63
CA SER A 231 -21.33 0.20 17.17
C SER A 231 -21.17 -1.15 16.48
N SER A 232 -22.29 -1.80 16.17
CA SER A 232 -22.34 -3.05 15.41
C SER A 232 -22.00 -2.92 13.91
N ASN A 233 -21.65 -1.72 13.45
CA ASN A 233 -21.36 -1.44 12.04
C ASN A 233 -20.06 -0.65 11.90
N TYR A 234 -19.19 -1.10 10.98
CA TYR A 234 -17.94 -0.44 10.62
C TYR A 234 -17.74 -0.45 9.13
N THR A 235 -17.54 0.73 8.53
CA THR A 235 -17.27 0.88 7.10
C THR A 235 -15.90 1.51 6.90
N PHE A 236 -15.10 0.92 6.01
CA PHE A 236 -13.76 1.39 5.69
C PHE A 236 -13.38 1.07 4.23
N THR A 237 -12.30 1.66 3.75
CA THR A 237 -11.74 1.33 2.43
C THR A 237 -10.62 0.31 2.59
N MET A 238 -10.71 -0.81 1.88
CA MET A 238 -9.69 -1.86 1.88
C MET A 238 -8.43 -1.35 1.17
N LYS A 239 -7.34 -1.17 1.90
CA LYS A 239 -6.04 -0.75 1.34
C LYS A 239 -5.04 -1.88 1.38
N ASP A 240 -4.93 -2.52 2.53
CA ASP A 240 -4.03 -3.61 2.85
C ASP A 240 -4.80 -4.69 3.58
N ASP A 241 -4.18 -5.85 3.84
CA ASP A 241 -4.76 -6.87 4.69
C ASP A 241 -5.16 -6.25 6.03
N THR A 242 -6.39 -6.47 6.43
CA THR A 242 -7.00 -5.79 7.57
C THR A 242 -7.51 -6.81 8.57
N ALA A 243 -7.30 -6.55 9.86
CA ALA A 243 -7.86 -7.33 10.94
C ALA A 243 -8.75 -6.45 11.83
N VAL A 244 -9.88 -7.02 12.27
CA VAL A 244 -10.84 -6.36 13.15
C VAL A 244 -11.22 -7.30 14.28
N ASP A 245 -10.94 -6.88 15.52
CA ASP A 245 -11.43 -7.52 16.72
C ASP A 245 -12.79 -6.93 17.09
N ILE A 246 -13.79 -7.78 17.27
CA ILE A 246 -15.16 -7.39 17.56
C ILE A 246 -15.51 -7.82 18.98
N TYR A 247 -15.61 -6.83 19.85
CA TYR A 247 -15.87 -7.00 21.28
C TYR A 247 -17.36 -6.84 21.58
N ASN A 248 -17.94 -7.85 22.25
CA ASN A 248 -19.26 -7.74 22.85
C ASN A 248 -19.15 -7.73 24.37
N ALA A 249 -19.60 -6.66 24.97
CA ALA A 249 -19.77 -6.57 26.41
C ALA A 249 -21.27 -6.69 26.76
N SER A 250 -21.61 -7.62 27.65
CA SER A 250 -22.99 -7.77 28.12
C SER A 250 -23.45 -6.48 28.77
N THR A 251 -24.59 -5.98 28.34
CA THR A 251 -25.30 -4.94 29.09
C THR A 251 -25.96 -5.62 30.30
N VAL A 252 -25.26 -5.68 31.43
CA VAL A 252 -25.88 -6.14 32.67
C VAL A 252 -26.97 -5.14 33.02
N ALA A 253 -28.21 -5.50 32.80
CA ALA A 253 -29.31 -4.78 33.43
C ALA A 253 -29.16 -4.96 34.96
N LEU A 254 -28.73 -3.90 35.65
CA LEU A 254 -28.78 -3.92 37.10
C LEU A 254 -30.21 -4.22 37.49
N PRO A 255 -30.46 -5.17 38.42
CA PRO A 255 -31.81 -5.42 38.91
C PRO A 255 -32.42 -4.10 39.35
N GLU A 256 -33.65 -3.82 38.95
CA GLU A 256 -34.43 -2.72 39.48
C GLU A 256 -34.78 -3.02 40.99
N THR A 257 -33.74 -3.02 41.81
CA THR A 257 -33.93 -2.95 43.25
C THR A 257 -34.26 -1.50 43.55
N GLY A 258 -35.52 -1.20 43.88
CA GLY A 258 -36.17 0.10 44.05
C GLY A 258 -35.43 1.16 44.87
N GLY A 259 -34.22 1.45 44.54
CA GLY A 259 -33.36 2.52 45.04
C GLY A 259 -33.00 3.46 43.90
N ILE A 260 -32.84 4.71 44.23
CA ILE A 260 -32.51 5.88 43.42
C ILE A 260 -31.82 5.53 42.10
N GLY A 261 -32.52 5.75 41.00
CA GLY A 261 -32.31 5.24 39.65
C GLY A 261 -30.86 5.19 39.12
N GLN A 262 -30.63 4.24 38.26
CA GLN A 262 -29.35 3.88 37.56
C GLN A 262 -28.52 5.08 37.10
N GLY A 263 -29.14 6.23 36.80
CA GLY A 263 -28.47 7.46 36.39
C GLY A 263 -27.45 7.99 37.40
N ILE A 264 -27.71 7.84 38.71
CA ILE A 264 -26.80 8.36 39.75
C ILE A 264 -25.50 7.55 39.80
N PHE A 265 -25.56 6.23 39.62
CA PHE A 265 -24.36 5.39 39.63
C PHE A 265 -23.53 5.57 38.35
N LEU A 266 -24.20 5.79 37.21
CA LEU A 266 -23.50 6.11 35.96
C LEU A 266 -22.78 7.47 36.07
N PHE A 267 -23.45 8.49 36.56
CA PHE A 267 -22.86 9.82 36.77
C PHE A 267 -21.78 9.82 37.86
N ALA A 268 -21.96 9.05 38.93
CA ALA A 268 -20.95 8.91 39.98
C ALA A 268 -19.70 8.17 39.47
N GLY A 269 -19.85 7.12 38.65
CA GLY A 269 -18.73 6.39 38.04
C GLY A 269 -17.96 7.24 37.05
N ILE A 270 -18.67 8.00 36.21
CA ILE A 270 -18.06 8.95 35.28
C ILE A 270 -17.36 10.09 36.05
N GLY A 271 -17.99 10.62 37.11
CA GLY A 271 -17.41 11.67 37.96
C GLY A 271 -16.13 11.21 38.64
N LEU A 272 -16.06 9.97 39.17
CA LEU A 272 -14.88 9.40 39.78
C LEU A 272 -13.72 9.21 38.78
N MET A 273 -14.02 8.80 37.55
CA MET A 273 -12.98 8.70 36.48
C MET A 273 -12.43 10.08 36.11
N PHE A 274 -13.27 11.10 35.99
CA PHE A 274 -12.81 12.47 35.71
C PHE A 274 -11.96 13.04 36.86
N THR A 275 -12.35 12.81 38.11
CA THR A 275 -11.55 13.27 39.25
C THR A 275 -10.23 12.55 39.38
N ALA A 276 -10.15 11.24 39.07
CA ALA A 276 -8.91 10.48 39.05
C ALA A 276 -7.94 10.99 37.94
N VAL A 277 -8.45 11.29 36.75
CA VAL A 277 -7.65 11.86 35.66
C VAL A 277 -7.13 13.27 36.01
N ILE A 278 -8.01 14.13 36.57
CA ILE A 278 -7.61 15.48 36.98
C ILE A 278 -6.59 15.41 38.12
N ALA A 279 -6.80 14.56 39.13
CA ALA A 279 -5.85 14.36 40.23
C ALA A 279 -4.51 13.82 39.72
N GLY A 280 -4.49 12.86 38.77
CA GLY A 280 -3.30 12.36 38.14
C GLY A 280 -2.54 13.43 37.36
N CYS A 281 -3.25 14.28 36.61
CA CYS A 281 -2.65 15.41 35.88
C CYS A 281 -2.07 16.48 36.84
N LEU A 282 -2.77 16.77 37.93
CA LEU A 282 -2.28 17.75 38.92
C LEU A 282 -1.07 17.23 39.71
N LEU A 283 -1.06 15.94 40.09
CA LEU A 283 0.08 15.31 40.75
C LEU A 283 1.31 15.28 39.82
N ARG A 284 1.12 14.92 38.55
CA ARG A 284 2.22 14.95 37.56
C ARG A 284 2.78 16.37 37.35
N ARG A 285 1.93 17.41 37.42
CA ARG A 285 2.35 18.82 37.30
C ARG A 285 3.07 19.31 38.55
N LYS A 286 2.75 18.75 39.73
CA LYS A 286 3.33 19.12 41.03
C LYS A 286 4.69 18.44 41.26
N TYR A 287 4.82 17.16 40.90
CA TYR A 287 6.02 16.37 41.12
C TYR A 287 6.95 16.27 39.89
N GLY A 288 6.49 16.64 38.68
CA GLY A 288 7.33 16.71 37.48
C GLY A 288 8.19 17.96 37.34
N LYS A 289 8.17 18.88 38.33
CA LYS A 289 9.01 20.08 38.38
C LYS A 289 10.22 19.98 39.32
N GLU A 290 10.40 18.83 39.99
CA GLU A 290 11.54 18.62 40.91
C GLU A 290 12.62 17.67 40.33
N ALA A 291 12.65 17.46 39.01
CA ALA A 291 13.62 16.60 38.34
C ALA A 291 14.25 17.34 37.11
N ASP A 292 14.68 18.60 37.31
CA ASP A 292 15.67 19.29 36.46
C ASP A 292 16.65 20.05 37.37
#